data_889ad29468d38c23852fcec1b4cfdd8b
#
_entry.id   889ad29468d38c23852fcec1b4cfdd8b
#
_cell.length_a   1.000
_cell.length_b   1.000
_cell.length_c   1.000
_cell.angle_alpha   90.00
_cell.angle_beta   90.00
_cell.angle_gamma   90.00
#
_symmetry.space_group_name_H-M   'P 1'
#
loop_
_entity.id
_entity.type
_entity.pdbx_description
1 polymer ?
#
loop_
_entity_poly.entity_id
_entity_poly.type
_entity_poly.pdbx_seq_one_letter_code
_entity_poly.pdbx_strand_id
1 'polypeptide(L)'
;MKSDKTVFTLYKIYYGDELVYVGRTKQPLQDRIRGHVFKQKLLRAIDIDSVSKIEYTTCATEADMFFYEIYYINLYHPKLNKDDKAHDELTVRLPSQEFKTFVTPLWDKWKKAIHEKDRDALIRATKLEAHREKFRQDKRALLKEFTDKKISDDEYWDKLKLLEE
;
A
#
# COMPACT_ATOMS: atom_id res chain seq x y z
N MET A 1 -24.19 -29.92 3.48
CA MET A 1 -23.55 -28.92 2.61
C MET A 1 -23.94 -27.56 3.14
N LYS A 2 -23.02 -26.78 3.74
CA LYS A 2 -23.26 -25.37 4.04
C LYS A 2 -23.20 -24.63 2.69
N SER A 3 -24.33 -24.14 2.24
CA SER A 3 -24.38 -23.18 1.13
C SER A 3 -23.60 -21.92 1.60
N ASP A 4 -22.38 -21.76 1.15
CA ASP A 4 -21.65 -20.49 1.34
C ASP A 4 -22.38 -19.42 0.52
N LYS A 5 -23.32 -18.75 1.19
CA LYS A 5 -24.05 -17.64 0.59
C LYS A 5 -23.07 -16.51 0.36
N THR A 6 -22.74 -16.25 -0.89
CA THR A 6 -21.87 -15.12 -1.26
C THR A 6 -22.48 -13.83 -0.70
N VAL A 7 -21.69 -13.08 0.07
CA VAL A 7 -22.10 -11.82 0.66
C VAL A 7 -21.53 -10.68 -0.20
N PHE A 8 -22.40 -9.81 -0.68
CA PHE A 8 -22.03 -8.63 -1.47
C PHE A 8 -21.85 -7.44 -0.53
N THR A 9 -20.62 -7.09 -0.23
CA THR A 9 -20.29 -6.06 0.76
C THR A 9 -19.75 -4.81 0.10
N LEU A 10 -20.36 -3.68 0.43
CA LEU A 10 -19.87 -2.33 0.13
C LEU A 10 -19.27 -1.73 1.40
N TYR A 11 -18.13 -1.03 1.30
CA TYR A 11 -17.47 -0.45 2.46
C TYR A 11 -16.83 0.89 2.16
N LYS A 12 -16.66 1.69 3.21
CA LYS A 12 -16.11 3.04 3.22
C LYS A 12 -14.99 3.11 4.22
N ILE A 13 -13.88 3.79 3.87
CA ILE A 13 -12.73 4.00 4.75
C ILE A 13 -12.54 5.49 4.96
N TYR A 14 -12.30 5.89 6.21
CA TYR A 14 -12.18 7.27 6.63
C TYR A 14 -10.84 7.55 7.30
N TYR A 15 -10.31 8.77 7.05
CA TYR A 15 -9.21 9.38 7.78
C TYR A 15 -9.76 10.60 8.52
N GLY A 16 -9.84 10.54 9.86
CA GLY A 16 -10.66 11.48 10.60
C GLY A 16 -12.11 11.42 10.13
N ASP A 17 -12.68 12.53 9.70
CA ASP A 17 -14.03 12.63 9.15
C ASP A 17 -14.08 12.56 7.62
N GLU A 18 -12.91 12.53 6.96
CA GLU A 18 -12.82 12.50 5.50
C GLU A 18 -13.03 11.08 4.98
N LEU A 19 -14.00 10.88 4.09
CA LEU A 19 -14.16 9.64 3.32
C LEU A 19 -13.07 9.57 2.26
N VAL A 20 -12.10 8.64 2.44
CA VAL A 20 -10.94 8.52 1.56
C VAL A 20 -11.05 7.41 0.53
N TYR A 21 -11.89 6.40 0.79
CA TYR A 21 -12.04 5.28 -0.10
C TYR A 21 -13.43 4.63 -0.01
N VAL A 22 -13.99 4.27 -1.15
CA VAL A 22 -15.16 3.40 -1.28
C VAL A 22 -14.74 2.15 -2.05
N GLY A 23 -15.19 0.98 -1.61
CA GLY A 23 -14.86 -0.26 -2.27
C GLY A 23 -15.91 -1.33 -2.04
N ARG A 24 -15.79 -2.41 -2.80
CA ARG A 24 -16.67 -3.57 -2.75
C ARG A 24 -15.92 -4.88 -2.61
N THR A 25 -16.58 -5.90 -2.10
CA THR A 25 -16.01 -7.23 -2.00
C THR A 25 -17.07 -8.34 -1.92
N LYS A 26 -16.74 -9.50 -2.50
CA LYS A 26 -17.45 -10.77 -2.29
C LYS A 26 -16.71 -11.68 -1.29
N GLN A 27 -15.53 -11.29 -0.88
CA GLN A 27 -14.75 -11.96 0.16
C GLN A 27 -15.18 -11.46 1.54
N PRO A 28 -14.87 -12.20 2.62
CA PRO A 28 -15.01 -11.66 3.97
C PRO A 28 -14.35 -10.29 4.09
N LEU A 29 -15.06 -9.31 4.65
CA LEU A 29 -14.60 -7.93 4.72
C LEU A 29 -13.22 -7.81 5.41
N GLN A 30 -12.99 -8.59 6.46
CA GLN A 30 -11.71 -8.64 7.17
C GLN A 30 -10.53 -9.01 6.24
N ASP A 31 -10.73 -9.99 5.36
CA ASP A 31 -9.68 -10.41 4.41
C ASP A 31 -9.44 -9.35 3.34
N ARG A 32 -10.51 -8.68 2.88
CA ARG A 32 -10.40 -7.58 1.94
C ARG A 32 -9.65 -6.40 2.54
N ILE A 33 -9.99 -5.98 3.75
CA ILE A 33 -9.31 -4.88 4.47
C ILE A 33 -7.84 -5.24 4.73
N ARG A 34 -7.57 -6.47 5.21
CA ARG A 34 -6.19 -6.96 5.34
C ARG A 34 -5.43 -6.87 4.02
N GLY A 35 -6.07 -7.22 2.91
CA GLY A 35 -5.48 -7.11 1.57
C GLY A 35 -5.10 -5.67 1.21
N HIS A 36 -5.92 -4.68 1.55
CA HIS A 36 -5.60 -3.26 1.34
C HIS A 36 -4.41 -2.80 2.17
N VAL A 37 -4.34 -3.22 3.43
CA VAL A 37 -3.31 -2.85 4.37
C VAL A 37 -1.94 -3.44 3.99
N PHE A 38 -1.89 -4.71 3.56
CA PHE A 38 -0.63 -5.42 3.31
C PHE A 38 -0.18 -5.46 1.85
N LYS A 39 -1.08 -5.29 0.88
CA LYS A 39 -0.76 -5.34 -0.55
C LYS A 39 -0.46 -3.94 -1.09
N GLN A 40 0.77 -3.52 -1.00
CA GLN A 40 1.24 -2.21 -1.50
C GLN A 40 1.13 -2.00 -3.02
N LYS A 41 0.71 -3.00 -3.82
CA LYS A 41 0.80 -2.94 -5.29
C LYS A 41 -0.43 -2.38 -6.01
N LEU A 42 -1.61 -2.29 -5.41
CA LEU A 42 -2.85 -1.94 -6.12
C LEU A 42 -3.55 -0.69 -5.61
N LEU A 43 -3.30 -0.32 -4.39
CA LEU A 43 -3.70 0.97 -3.84
C LEU A 43 -2.43 1.51 -3.23
N ARG A 44 -2.07 2.72 -3.51
CA ARG A 44 -1.17 3.47 -2.67
C ARG A 44 -1.69 3.27 -1.28
N ALA A 45 -0.91 2.53 -0.51
CA ALA A 45 -1.32 1.86 0.71
C ALA A 45 -2.26 2.76 1.51
N ILE A 46 -3.40 2.20 1.89
CA ILE A 46 -4.21 2.81 2.94
C ILE A 46 -3.26 2.91 4.12
N ASP A 47 -2.96 4.14 4.51
CA ASP A 47 -2.17 4.38 5.72
C ASP A 47 -3.00 3.91 6.92
N ILE A 48 -2.61 2.77 7.47
CA ILE A 48 -3.33 2.13 8.56
C ILE A 48 -3.41 3.01 9.81
N ASP A 49 -2.42 3.89 10.02
CA ASP A 49 -2.37 4.78 11.17
C ASP A 49 -3.34 5.95 11.05
N SER A 50 -3.61 6.37 9.81
CA SER A 50 -4.59 7.42 9.51
C SER A 50 -6.03 6.92 9.51
N VAL A 51 -6.28 5.61 9.43
CA VAL A 51 -7.65 5.07 9.43
C VAL A 51 -8.32 5.31 10.78
N SER A 52 -9.37 6.12 10.76
CA SER A 52 -10.21 6.42 11.92
C SER A 52 -11.41 5.49 12.03
N LYS A 53 -12.02 5.16 10.88
CA LYS A 53 -13.27 4.40 10.83
C LYS A 53 -13.36 3.64 9.51
N ILE A 54 -13.95 2.44 9.58
CA ILE A 54 -14.39 1.67 8.41
C ILE A 54 -15.86 1.36 8.61
N GLU A 55 -16.68 1.67 7.61
CA GLU A 55 -18.10 1.36 7.60
C GLU A 55 -18.40 0.38 6.48
N TYR A 56 -19.42 -0.45 6.65
CA TYR A 56 -19.87 -1.39 5.64
C TYR A 56 -21.37 -1.59 5.64
N THR A 57 -21.88 -2.00 4.50
CA THR A 57 -23.25 -2.51 4.31
C THR A 57 -23.23 -3.72 3.40
N THR A 58 -24.32 -4.50 3.42
CA THR A 58 -24.50 -5.64 2.53
C THR A 58 -25.59 -5.35 1.51
N CYS A 59 -25.29 -5.62 0.26
CA CYS A 59 -26.25 -5.46 -0.84
C CYS A 59 -26.98 -6.77 -1.10
N ALA A 60 -28.20 -6.67 -1.62
CA ALA A 60 -29.02 -7.85 -1.95
C ALA A 60 -28.44 -8.63 -3.14
N THR A 61 -27.90 -7.90 -4.12
CA THR A 61 -27.34 -8.47 -5.35
C THR A 61 -25.94 -7.92 -5.64
N GLU A 62 -25.21 -8.62 -6.51
CA GLU A 62 -23.94 -8.14 -7.03
C GLU A 62 -24.10 -6.85 -7.83
N ALA A 63 -25.17 -6.74 -8.60
CA ALA A 63 -25.48 -5.53 -9.40
C ALA A 63 -25.68 -4.31 -8.50
N ASP A 64 -26.46 -4.45 -7.41
CA ASP A 64 -26.66 -3.36 -6.45
C ASP A 64 -25.33 -2.89 -5.85
N MET A 65 -24.47 -3.85 -5.48
CA MET A 65 -23.14 -3.55 -4.94
C MET A 65 -22.29 -2.73 -5.92
N PHE A 66 -22.31 -3.07 -7.22
CA PHE A 66 -21.63 -2.32 -8.28
C PHE A 66 -22.20 -0.91 -8.43
N PHE A 67 -23.53 -0.79 -8.51
CA PHE A 67 -24.19 0.52 -8.67
C PHE A 67 -23.91 1.45 -7.50
N TYR A 68 -24.00 0.95 -6.27
CA TYR A 68 -23.73 1.76 -5.08
C TYR A 68 -22.25 2.14 -4.96
N GLU A 69 -21.29 1.29 -5.36
CA GLU A 69 -19.89 1.68 -5.37
C GLU A 69 -19.65 2.86 -6.31
N ILE A 70 -20.07 2.75 -7.58
CA ILE A 70 -19.91 3.84 -8.57
C ILE A 70 -20.65 5.09 -8.09
N TYR A 71 -21.86 4.92 -7.58
CA TYR A 71 -22.67 6.04 -7.05
C TYR A 71 -21.94 6.79 -5.95
N TYR A 72 -21.43 6.10 -4.94
CA TYR A 72 -20.73 6.75 -3.83
C TYR A 72 -19.37 7.31 -4.21
N ILE A 73 -18.64 6.69 -5.14
CA ILE A 73 -17.41 7.26 -5.69
C ILE A 73 -17.68 8.61 -6.36
N ASN A 74 -18.74 8.69 -7.15
CA ASN A 74 -19.09 9.92 -7.87
C ASN A 74 -19.85 10.95 -7.01
N LEU A 75 -20.47 10.53 -5.92
CA LEU A 75 -21.10 11.44 -4.97
C LEU A 75 -20.08 12.12 -4.05
N TYR A 76 -19.06 11.39 -3.58
CA TYR A 76 -18.13 11.86 -2.56
C TYR A 76 -16.72 12.14 -3.07
N HIS A 77 -16.36 11.70 -4.28
CA HIS A 77 -15.03 11.84 -4.88
C HIS A 77 -13.86 11.46 -3.96
N PRO A 78 -13.87 10.25 -3.34
CA PRO A 78 -12.84 9.88 -2.36
C PRO A 78 -11.45 9.94 -2.99
N LYS A 79 -10.46 10.47 -2.26
CA LYS A 79 -9.12 10.76 -2.82
C LYS A 79 -8.33 9.52 -3.25
N LEU A 80 -8.60 8.36 -2.64
CA LEU A 80 -7.90 7.10 -2.95
C LEU A 80 -8.57 6.29 -4.07
N ASN A 81 -9.82 6.58 -4.44
CA ASN A 81 -10.41 6.05 -5.66
C ASN A 81 -9.88 6.87 -6.85
N LYS A 82 -9.21 6.19 -7.79
CA LYS A 82 -8.70 6.84 -9.02
C LYS A 82 -9.57 6.59 -10.22
N ASP A 83 -10.12 5.39 -10.26
CA ASP A 83 -10.99 4.94 -11.34
C ASP A 83 -12.47 5.19 -10.97
N ASP A 84 -13.35 5.06 -11.94
CA ASP A 84 -14.81 5.19 -11.81
C ASP A 84 -15.31 6.59 -11.37
N LYS A 85 -14.49 7.63 -11.48
CA LYS A 85 -14.85 9.02 -11.22
C LYS A 85 -15.29 9.72 -12.51
N ALA A 86 -16.50 10.24 -12.51
CA ALA A 86 -16.95 11.18 -13.53
C ALA A 86 -16.56 12.62 -13.14
N HIS A 87 -16.54 13.51 -14.13
CA HIS A 87 -16.30 14.94 -13.90
C HIS A 87 -17.62 15.72 -13.74
N ASP A 88 -18.73 15.10 -14.12
CA ASP A 88 -20.05 15.70 -14.10
C ASP A 88 -20.79 15.42 -12.79
N GLU A 89 -21.75 16.26 -12.45
CA GLU A 89 -22.61 16.07 -11.29
C GLU A 89 -23.60 14.91 -11.50
N LEU A 90 -23.83 14.14 -10.43
CA LEU A 90 -24.82 13.08 -10.44
C LEU A 90 -26.24 13.64 -10.50
N THR A 91 -26.98 13.27 -11.52
CA THR A 91 -28.41 13.60 -11.66
C THR A 91 -29.33 12.57 -11.01
N VAL A 92 -28.85 11.33 -10.83
CA VAL A 92 -29.60 10.24 -10.20
C VAL A 92 -29.38 10.25 -8.69
N ARG A 93 -30.45 10.01 -7.93
CA ARG A 93 -30.42 9.85 -6.49
C ARG A 93 -30.83 8.41 -6.14
N LEU A 94 -29.87 7.64 -5.58
CA LEU A 94 -30.16 6.30 -5.06
C LEU A 94 -30.62 6.40 -3.60
N PRO A 95 -31.44 5.45 -3.13
CA PRO A 95 -31.79 5.35 -1.72
C PRO A 95 -30.53 5.22 -0.86
N SER A 96 -30.50 5.87 0.31
CA SER A 96 -29.39 5.75 1.24
C SER A 96 -29.31 4.34 1.81
N GLN A 97 -28.09 3.83 1.96
CA GLN A 97 -27.82 2.56 2.62
C GLN A 97 -27.47 2.80 4.09
N GLU A 98 -27.92 1.93 4.95
CA GLU A 98 -27.48 1.92 6.35
C GLU A 98 -26.10 1.25 6.45
N PHE A 99 -25.15 1.97 7.01
CA PHE A 99 -23.79 1.47 7.22
C PHE A 99 -23.56 1.11 8.68
N LYS A 100 -22.88 0.01 8.92
CA LYS A 100 -22.42 -0.46 10.23
C LYS A 100 -20.91 -0.24 10.34
N THR A 101 -20.46 0.06 11.56
CA THR A 101 -19.01 0.17 11.81
C THR A 101 -18.36 -1.21 11.80
N PHE A 102 -17.28 -1.34 11.05
CA PHE A 102 -16.45 -2.54 11.05
C PHE A 102 -15.45 -2.48 12.20
N VAL A 103 -15.47 -3.50 13.06
CA VAL A 103 -14.54 -3.66 14.17
C VAL A 103 -13.82 -4.99 14.02
N THR A 104 -12.51 -5.00 14.17
CA THR A 104 -11.72 -6.23 14.19
C THR A 104 -10.70 -6.21 15.32
N PRO A 105 -10.58 -7.28 16.13
CA PRO A 105 -9.57 -7.39 17.16
C PRO A 105 -8.15 -7.54 16.60
N LEU A 106 -8.01 -7.71 15.29
CA LEU A 106 -6.72 -7.88 14.62
C LEU A 106 -6.06 -6.55 14.23
N TRP A 107 -6.72 -5.39 14.45
CA TRP A 107 -6.24 -4.10 13.98
C TRP A 107 -4.86 -3.74 14.52
N ASP A 108 -4.67 -3.86 15.84
CA ASP A 108 -3.39 -3.58 16.50
C ASP A 108 -2.29 -4.54 16.07
N LYS A 109 -2.64 -5.83 15.87
CA LYS A 109 -1.71 -6.83 15.34
C LYS A 109 -1.26 -6.47 13.93
N TRP A 110 -2.16 -5.97 13.08
CA TRP A 110 -1.83 -5.53 11.72
C TRP A 110 -0.94 -4.30 11.73
N LYS A 111 -1.25 -3.29 12.56
CA LYS A 111 -0.39 -2.10 12.74
C LYS A 111 1.02 -2.50 13.12
N LYS A 112 1.16 -3.32 14.16
CA LYS A 112 2.47 -3.80 14.63
C LYS A 112 3.26 -4.50 13.52
N ALA A 113 2.63 -5.42 12.79
CA ALA A 113 3.29 -6.17 11.71
C ALA A 113 3.75 -5.28 10.56
N ILE A 114 3.02 -4.20 10.24
CA ILE A 114 3.43 -3.23 9.21
C ILE A 114 4.64 -2.44 9.70
N HIS A 115 4.59 -1.88 10.91
CA HIS A 115 5.70 -1.11 11.48
C HIS A 115 6.98 -1.93 11.62
N GLU A 116 6.89 -3.21 11.98
CA GLU A 116 8.02 -4.11 12.02
C GLU A 116 8.62 -4.32 10.62
N LYS A 117 7.78 -4.55 9.62
CA LYS A 117 8.22 -4.72 8.22
C LYS A 117 8.89 -3.46 7.67
N ASP A 118 8.34 -2.29 7.95
CA ASP A 118 8.88 -1.01 7.47
C ASP A 118 10.22 -0.70 8.16
N ARG A 119 10.33 -0.98 9.46
CA ARG A 119 11.59 -0.87 10.19
C ARG A 119 12.67 -1.79 9.61
N ASP A 120 12.35 -3.05 9.32
CA ASP A 120 13.29 -3.99 8.73
C ASP A 120 13.70 -3.59 7.31
N ALA A 121 12.77 -3.01 6.53
CA ALA A 121 13.06 -2.46 5.21
C ALA A 121 14.02 -1.25 5.30
N LEU A 122 13.80 -0.37 6.26
CA LEU A 122 14.66 0.79 6.52
C LEU A 122 16.07 0.34 6.92
N ILE A 123 16.20 -0.63 7.84
CA ILE A 123 17.49 -1.17 8.26
C ILE A 123 18.25 -1.77 7.07
N ARG A 124 17.57 -2.54 6.21
CA ARG A 124 18.19 -3.09 4.99
C ARG A 124 18.65 -2.01 4.02
N ALA A 125 17.82 -0.99 3.80
CA ALA A 125 18.17 0.14 2.93
C ALA A 125 19.40 0.91 3.45
N THR A 126 19.44 1.18 4.76
CA THR A 126 20.58 1.87 5.39
C THR A 126 21.89 1.06 5.28
N LYS A 127 21.81 -0.26 5.50
CA LYS A 127 22.99 -1.14 5.33
C LYS A 127 23.50 -1.16 3.89
N LEU A 128 22.59 -1.21 2.92
CA LEU A 128 22.94 -1.20 1.50
C LEU A 128 23.59 0.15 1.10
N GLU A 129 23.07 1.27 1.59
CA GLU A 129 23.67 2.59 1.30
C GLU A 129 25.05 2.74 1.92
N ALA A 130 25.24 2.29 3.15
CA ALA A 130 26.56 2.27 3.81
C ALA A 130 27.57 1.41 3.02
N HIS A 131 27.14 0.26 2.51
CA HIS A 131 27.99 -0.59 1.66
C HIS A 131 28.37 0.11 0.36
N ARG A 132 27.42 0.74 -0.32
CA ARG A 132 27.66 1.52 -1.55
C ARG A 132 28.62 2.68 -1.31
N GLU A 133 28.49 3.39 -0.20
CA GLU A 133 29.37 4.51 0.11
C GLU A 133 30.81 4.03 0.39
N LYS A 134 30.96 2.94 1.14
CA LYS A 134 32.27 2.31 1.35
C LYS A 134 32.91 1.92 0.02
N PHE A 135 32.17 1.24 -0.86
CA PHE A 135 32.67 0.87 -2.19
C PHE A 135 33.13 2.09 -3.00
N ARG A 136 32.36 3.20 -2.98
CA ARG A 136 32.78 4.46 -3.65
C ARG A 136 34.07 5.03 -3.07
N GLN A 137 34.25 4.98 -1.76
CA GLN A 137 35.45 5.46 -1.07
C GLN A 137 36.65 4.59 -1.42
N ASP A 138 36.53 3.27 -1.36
CA ASP A 138 37.58 2.32 -1.68
C ASP A 138 38.00 2.46 -3.16
N LYS A 139 37.06 2.60 -4.08
CA LYS A 139 37.33 2.83 -5.51
C LYS A 139 38.05 4.18 -5.75
N ARG A 140 37.67 5.25 -5.03
CA ARG A 140 38.37 6.54 -5.12
C ARG A 140 39.80 6.45 -4.59
N ALA A 141 40.01 5.74 -3.48
CA ALA A 141 41.34 5.52 -2.91
C ALA A 141 42.24 4.74 -3.86
N LEU A 142 41.72 3.66 -4.44
CA LEU A 142 42.43 2.85 -5.43
C LEU A 142 42.81 3.66 -6.69
N LEU A 143 41.89 4.48 -7.21
CA LEU A 143 42.16 5.36 -8.33
C LEU A 143 43.27 6.39 -8.02
N LYS A 144 43.27 6.89 -6.79
CA LYS A 144 44.33 7.84 -6.35
C LYS A 144 45.69 7.14 -6.28
N GLU A 145 45.79 5.90 -5.73
CA GLU A 145 47.03 5.13 -5.72
C GLU A 145 47.57 4.91 -7.13
N PHE A 146 46.71 4.60 -8.08
CA PHE A 146 47.05 4.43 -9.49
C PHE A 146 47.51 5.74 -10.11
N THR A 147 46.79 6.86 -9.92
CA THR A 147 47.16 8.18 -10.45
C THR A 147 48.49 8.68 -9.87
N ASP A 148 48.74 8.40 -8.61
CA ASP A 148 50.01 8.73 -7.94
C ASP A 148 51.17 7.78 -8.33
N LYS A 149 50.94 6.85 -9.28
CA LYS A 149 51.91 5.85 -9.74
C LYS A 149 52.48 4.97 -8.61
N LYS A 150 51.66 4.70 -7.58
CA LYS A 150 52.02 3.82 -6.47
C LYS A 150 51.77 2.34 -6.75
N ILE A 151 50.90 2.08 -7.73
CA ILE A 151 50.55 0.74 -8.20
C ILE A 151 50.63 0.68 -9.71
N SER A 152 50.89 -0.50 -10.28
CA SER A 152 50.89 -0.74 -11.74
C SER A 152 49.47 -0.87 -12.30
N ASP A 153 49.38 -0.86 -13.64
CA ASP A 153 48.10 -1.07 -14.33
C ASP A 153 47.49 -2.45 -13.96
N ASP A 154 48.28 -3.51 -13.97
CA ASP A 154 47.81 -4.86 -13.62
C ASP A 154 47.32 -4.92 -12.18
N GLU A 155 48.07 -4.36 -11.23
CA GLU A 155 47.67 -4.31 -9.80
C GLU A 155 46.38 -3.49 -9.60
N TYR A 156 46.20 -2.43 -10.37
CA TYR A 156 44.95 -1.63 -10.32
C TYR A 156 43.75 -2.47 -10.74
N TRP A 157 43.85 -3.15 -11.86
CA TRP A 157 42.75 -3.97 -12.39
C TRP A 157 42.43 -5.17 -11.51
N ASP A 158 43.42 -5.82 -10.95
CA ASP A 158 43.24 -6.93 -10.01
C ASP A 158 42.53 -6.47 -8.72
N LYS A 159 42.97 -5.36 -8.14
CA LYS A 159 42.32 -4.79 -6.95
C LYS A 159 40.90 -4.29 -7.22
N LEU A 160 40.65 -3.68 -8.39
CA LEU A 160 39.32 -3.24 -8.77
C LEU A 160 38.35 -4.40 -8.89
N LYS A 161 38.76 -5.50 -9.49
CA LYS A 161 37.96 -6.72 -9.61
C LYS A 161 37.58 -7.29 -8.25
N LEU A 162 38.51 -7.30 -7.30
CA LEU A 162 38.24 -7.75 -5.91
C LEU A 162 37.25 -6.85 -5.15
N LEU A 163 37.17 -5.56 -5.52
CA LEU A 163 36.16 -4.66 -4.92
C LEU A 163 34.76 -4.88 -5.49
N GLU A 164 34.64 -5.40 -6.71
CA GLU A 164 33.37 -5.64 -7.41
C GLU A 164 32.76 -7.02 -7.11
N GLU A 165 33.48 -7.94 -6.48
CA GLU A 165 32.99 -9.23 -5.97
C GLU A 165 32.29 -9.08 -4.60
#